data_59fe6a5aefe2410c325a8d19102181db
#
_entry.id   59fe6a5aefe2410c325a8d19102181db
#
_cell.length_a   1.000
_cell.length_b   1.000
_cell.length_c   1.000
_cell.angle_alpha   90.00
_cell.angle_beta   90.00
_cell.angle_gamma   90.00
#
_symmetry.space_group_name_H-M   'P 1'
#
loop_
_entity.id
_entity.type
_entity.pdbx_description
1 polymer ?
#
loop_
_entity_poly.entity_id
_entity_poly.type
_entity_poly.pdbx_seq_one_letter_code
_entity_poly.pdbx_strand_id
1 'polypeptide(L)'
;LNSSAKLLYPEDLDWASAIQTGGKSRQNYSLTYDGGTTKNNYFASFGYTKEEGYLLKSAMERWTGRVNAESQATKWLRVGLNLNGSYRLGTGATSYTGSSYVNPFYYSRYAGPIYPVHAHDRTTGEYILDGNGNKTYDRGDGRPYSPGRHAIWENELNERFITQSALGTRTFARINLLPGLTATTNLSLDYRTINDREFNNG
;
A
#
# COMPACT_ATOMS: atom_id res chain seq x y z
N LEU A 1 -35.88 -8.86 9.78
CA LEU A 1 -35.64 -8.40 8.43
C LEU A 1 -35.52 -6.89 8.45
N ASN A 2 -34.49 -6.36 7.84
CA ASN A 2 -34.35 -4.92 7.62
C ASN A 2 -35.49 -4.46 6.70
N SER A 3 -36.39 -3.64 7.23
CA SER A 3 -37.57 -3.18 6.50
C SER A 3 -37.24 -2.17 5.38
N SER A 4 -36.01 -1.67 5.32
CA SER A 4 -35.55 -0.82 4.22
C SER A 4 -35.13 -1.60 2.98
N ALA A 5 -34.87 -2.89 3.10
CA ALA A 5 -34.46 -3.73 1.97
C ALA A 5 -35.68 -4.40 1.33
N LYS A 6 -36.22 -3.82 0.32
CA LYS A 6 -37.03 -4.55 -0.66
C LYS A 6 -36.09 -5.11 -1.73
N LEU A 7 -36.43 -6.32 -2.27
CA LEU A 7 -35.64 -6.96 -3.34
C LEU A 7 -35.71 -6.25 -4.71
N LEU A 8 -35.90 -4.94 -4.75
CA LEU A 8 -35.79 -4.13 -5.96
C LEU A 8 -34.36 -4.01 -6.45
N TYR A 9 -33.40 -4.03 -5.54
CA TYR A 9 -31.98 -3.85 -5.79
C TYR A 9 -31.17 -4.94 -5.10
N PRO A 10 -31.25 -6.21 -5.54
CA PRO A 10 -30.54 -7.32 -4.88
C PRO A 10 -29.01 -7.15 -4.91
N GLU A 11 -28.47 -6.40 -5.87
CA GLU A 11 -27.06 -6.05 -5.97
C GLU A 11 -26.58 -5.21 -4.77
N ASP A 12 -27.45 -4.45 -4.14
CA ASP A 12 -27.15 -3.65 -2.94
C ASP A 12 -26.96 -4.49 -1.67
N LEU A 13 -27.24 -5.78 -1.74
CA LEU A 13 -26.97 -6.75 -0.68
C LEU A 13 -25.59 -7.41 -0.80
N ASP A 14 -24.86 -7.16 -1.88
CA ASP A 14 -23.53 -7.72 -2.12
C ASP A 14 -22.42 -6.88 -1.49
N TRP A 15 -22.25 -7.03 -0.20
CA TRP A 15 -21.18 -6.40 0.56
C TRP A 15 -19.78 -6.77 0.07
N ALA A 16 -19.61 -7.97 -0.49
CA ALA A 16 -18.31 -8.41 -0.99
C ALA A 16 -17.87 -7.60 -2.21
N SER A 17 -18.81 -7.31 -3.11
CA SER A 17 -18.55 -6.42 -4.24
C SER A 17 -18.43 -4.96 -3.81
N ALA A 18 -19.25 -4.51 -2.84
CA ALA A 18 -19.26 -3.12 -2.39
C ALA A 18 -17.94 -2.66 -1.73
N ILE A 19 -17.18 -3.57 -1.10
CA ILE A 19 -15.87 -3.25 -0.53
C ILE A 19 -14.73 -3.29 -1.55
N GLN A 20 -15.01 -3.65 -2.79
CA GLN A 20 -14.00 -3.75 -3.85
C GLN A 20 -14.02 -2.51 -4.74
N THR A 21 -12.83 -2.10 -5.17
CA THR A 21 -12.69 -1.09 -6.21
C THR A 21 -12.59 -1.78 -7.58
N GLY A 22 -13.31 -1.23 -8.57
CA GLY A 22 -13.06 -1.59 -9.97
C GLY A 22 -11.71 -1.05 -10.47
N GLY A 23 -11.24 -1.55 -11.61
CA GLY A 23 -10.11 -0.93 -12.32
C GLY A 23 -8.74 -1.13 -11.65
N LYS A 24 -8.46 -2.32 -11.16
CA LYS A 24 -7.15 -2.68 -10.58
C LYS A 24 -6.05 -2.52 -11.62
N SER A 25 -5.04 -1.72 -11.31
CA SER A 25 -3.90 -1.52 -12.19
C SER A 25 -2.59 -1.76 -11.46
N ARG A 26 -1.62 -2.29 -12.21
CA ARG A 26 -0.23 -2.33 -11.78
C ARG A 26 0.65 -1.81 -12.89
N GLN A 27 1.45 -0.82 -12.58
CA GLN A 27 2.42 -0.22 -13.46
C GLN A 27 3.81 -0.41 -12.86
N ASN A 28 4.77 -0.80 -13.70
CA ASN A 28 6.14 -0.97 -13.28
C ASN A 28 7.06 -0.42 -14.37
N TYR A 29 7.90 0.51 -13.99
CA TYR A 29 8.89 1.15 -14.87
C TYR A 29 10.26 0.94 -14.28
N SER A 30 11.22 0.60 -15.11
CA SER A 30 12.62 0.48 -14.69
C SER A 30 13.55 1.06 -15.75
N LEU A 31 14.59 1.74 -15.28
CA LEU A 31 15.68 2.24 -16.09
C LEU A 31 16.98 1.72 -15.49
N THR A 32 17.84 1.19 -16.34
CA THR A 32 19.14 0.66 -15.94
C THR A 32 20.20 1.25 -16.83
N TYR A 33 21.32 1.63 -16.26
CA TYR A 33 22.50 2.11 -16.94
C TYR A 33 23.74 1.43 -16.35
N ASP A 34 24.52 0.81 -17.19
CA ASP A 34 25.75 0.14 -16.79
C ASP A 34 26.86 0.37 -17.80
N GLY A 35 28.09 0.26 -17.32
CA GLY A 35 29.25 0.41 -18.15
C GLY A 35 30.54 0.22 -17.36
N GLY A 36 31.64 0.32 -18.07
CA GLY A 36 32.91 0.19 -17.39
C GLY A 36 34.12 0.07 -18.36
N THR A 37 35.24 -0.08 -17.73
CA THR A 37 36.50 -0.39 -18.33
C THR A 37 37.16 -1.57 -17.62
N THR A 38 38.35 -1.96 -18.01
CA THR A 38 39.11 -2.99 -17.26
C THR A 38 39.42 -2.59 -15.82
N LYS A 39 39.33 -1.29 -15.49
CA LYS A 39 39.66 -0.75 -14.17
C LYS A 39 38.45 -0.26 -13.39
N ASN A 40 37.39 0.15 -14.07
CA ASN A 40 36.23 0.79 -13.45
C ASN A 40 34.95 0.16 -13.95
N ASN A 41 34.05 -0.21 -13.04
CA ASN A 41 32.72 -0.69 -13.35
C ASN A 41 31.70 0.16 -12.62
N TYR A 42 30.61 0.48 -13.30
CA TYR A 42 29.49 1.20 -12.69
C TYR A 42 28.18 0.64 -13.17
N PHE A 43 27.20 0.70 -12.29
CA PHE A 43 25.83 0.31 -12.51
C PHE A 43 24.93 1.29 -11.78
N ALA A 44 23.90 1.77 -12.45
CA ALA A 44 22.84 2.55 -11.84
C ALA A 44 21.48 2.00 -12.29
N SER A 45 20.52 1.95 -11.38
CA SER A 45 19.16 1.61 -11.73
C SER A 45 18.17 2.45 -10.95
N PHE A 46 17.04 2.74 -11.59
CA PHE A 46 15.89 3.38 -11.01
C PHE A 46 14.64 2.55 -11.33
N GLY A 47 13.76 2.38 -10.35
CA GLY A 47 12.51 1.68 -10.53
C GLY A 47 11.36 2.45 -9.89
N TYR A 48 10.22 2.45 -10.56
CA TYR A 48 8.95 2.94 -10.06
C TYR A 48 7.88 1.87 -10.21
N THR A 49 7.13 1.62 -9.15
CA THR A 49 5.99 0.72 -9.15
C THR A 49 4.79 1.44 -8.56
N LYS A 50 3.66 1.42 -9.27
CA LYS A 50 2.36 1.82 -8.76
C LYS A 50 1.41 0.63 -8.84
N GLU A 51 0.70 0.35 -7.77
CA GLU A 51 -0.25 -0.76 -7.66
C GLU A 51 -1.52 -0.29 -6.97
N GLU A 52 -2.66 -0.54 -7.59
CA GLU A 52 -3.98 -0.31 -7.01
C GLU A 52 -4.53 -1.64 -6.53
N GLY A 53 -4.85 -1.71 -5.25
CA GLY A 53 -5.42 -2.92 -4.64
C GLY A 53 -6.89 -3.10 -5.00
N TYR A 54 -7.40 -4.31 -4.76
CA TYR A 54 -8.81 -4.62 -5.01
C TYR A 54 -9.76 -4.12 -3.92
N LEU A 55 -9.23 -3.72 -2.76
CA LEU A 55 -10.01 -3.14 -1.68
C LEU A 55 -10.08 -1.63 -1.78
N LEU A 56 -11.14 -1.08 -1.20
CA LEU A 56 -11.35 0.36 -1.03
C LEU A 56 -10.08 1.05 -0.53
N LYS A 57 -9.69 2.15 -1.19
CA LYS A 57 -8.53 3.00 -0.87
C LYS A 57 -7.19 2.29 -0.80
N SER A 58 -7.09 1.00 -1.14
CA SER A 58 -5.80 0.30 -1.09
C SER A 58 -4.96 0.62 -2.32
N ALA A 59 -3.80 1.22 -2.11
CA ALA A 59 -2.83 1.52 -3.15
C ALA A 59 -1.41 1.50 -2.60
N MET A 60 -0.45 1.30 -3.48
CA MET A 60 0.96 1.35 -3.15
C MET A 60 1.73 2.03 -4.28
N GLU A 61 2.61 2.93 -3.89
CA GLU A 61 3.63 3.49 -4.77
C GLU A 61 5.02 3.21 -4.18
N ARG A 62 5.96 2.82 -5.02
CA ARG A 62 7.33 2.53 -4.58
C ARG A 62 8.33 3.03 -5.60
N TRP A 63 9.31 3.73 -5.10
CA TRP A 63 10.51 4.16 -5.83
C TRP A 63 11.71 3.39 -5.30
N THR A 64 12.56 2.95 -6.20
CA THR A 64 13.82 2.27 -5.85
C THR A 64 14.96 2.86 -6.65
N GLY A 65 16.11 3.00 -6.01
CA GLY A 65 17.33 3.44 -6.65
C GLY A 65 18.50 2.55 -6.21
N ARG A 66 19.39 2.25 -7.14
CA ARG A 66 20.62 1.51 -6.84
C ARG A 66 21.78 2.07 -7.65
N VAL A 67 22.90 2.23 -6.99
CA VAL A 67 24.18 2.61 -7.63
C VAL A 67 25.25 1.66 -7.11
N ASN A 68 25.98 1.05 -8.02
CA ASN A 68 27.18 0.28 -7.71
C ASN A 68 28.34 0.89 -8.50
N ALA A 69 29.44 1.13 -7.84
CA ALA A 69 30.66 1.59 -8.48
C ALA A 69 31.84 0.83 -7.91
N GLU A 70 32.74 0.41 -8.77
CA GLU A 70 33.96 -0.28 -8.39
C GLU A 70 35.12 0.26 -9.22
N SER A 71 36.24 0.54 -8.59
CA SER A 71 37.42 1.13 -9.23
C SER A 71 38.70 0.52 -8.73
N GLN A 72 39.59 0.20 -9.67
CA GLN A 72 40.99 -0.07 -9.40
C GLN A 72 41.74 1.27 -9.27
N ALA A 73 41.66 1.86 -8.06
CA ALA A 73 42.22 3.20 -7.81
C ALA A 73 43.75 3.26 -8.01
N THR A 74 44.45 2.20 -7.64
CA THR A 74 45.88 2.02 -7.88
C THR A 74 46.19 0.57 -8.23
N LYS A 75 47.45 0.23 -8.55
CA LYS A 75 47.84 -1.17 -8.80
C LYS A 75 47.62 -2.07 -7.58
N TRP A 76 47.59 -1.53 -6.37
CA TRP A 76 47.49 -2.24 -5.13
C TRP A 76 46.17 -2.01 -4.37
N LEU A 77 45.31 -1.03 -4.80
CA LEU A 77 44.07 -0.66 -4.12
C LEU A 77 42.87 -0.73 -5.07
N ARG A 78 41.89 -1.54 -4.70
CA ARG A 78 40.58 -1.59 -5.32
C ARG A 78 39.51 -1.17 -4.30
N VAL A 79 38.63 -0.28 -4.72
CA VAL A 79 37.54 0.24 -3.86
C VAL A 79 36.20 0.03 -4.55
N GLY A 80 35.17 -0.14 -3.74
CA GLY A 80 33.80 -0.26 -4.26
C GLY A 80 32.78 0.37 -3.33
N LEU A 81 31.72 0.85 -3.95
CA LEU A 81 30.52 1.41 -3.31
C LEU A 81 29.30 0.73 -3.88
N ASN A 82 28.43 0.23 -2.99
CA ASN A 82 27.07 -0.17 -3.32
C ASN A 82 26.13 0.69 -2.49
N LEU A 83 25.26 1.41 -3.16
CA LEU A 83 24.22 2.24 -2.57
C LEU A 83 22.87 1.77 -3.08
N ASN A 84 21.93 1.55 -2.19
CA ASN A 84 20.55 1.24 -2.54
C ASN A 84 19.60 2.04 -1.67
N GLY A 85 18.57 2.58 -2.28
CA GLY A 85 17.54 3.35 -1.62
C GLY A 85 16.15 2.90 -2.07
N SER A 86 15.19 3.00 -1.18
CA SER A 86 13.79 2.82 -1.53
C SER A 86 12.89 3.74 -0.72
N TYR A 87 11.82 4.19 -1.36
CA TYR A 87 10.72 4.89 -0.74
C TYR A 87 9.43 4.23 -1.15
N ARG A 88 8.57 3.93 -0.18
CA ARG A 88 7.25 3.32 -0.39
C ARG A 88 6.20 4.16 0.32
N LEU A 89 5.13 4.46 -0.39
CA LEU A 89 3.88 5.00 0.13
C LEU A 89 2.80 3.94 -0.04
N GLY A 90 2.15 3.56 1.05
CA GLY A 90 0.98 2.67 1.05
C GLY A 90 -0.22 3.40 1.63
N THR A 91 -1.37 3.19 1.03
CA THR A 91 -2.67 3.64 1.54
C THR A 91 -3.58 2.44 1.72
N GLY A 92 -4.58 2.55 2.57
CA GLY A 92 -5.53 1.46 2.80
C GLY A 92 -6.56 1.78 3.86
N ALA A 93 -7.44 0.82 4.13
CA ALA A 93 -8.36 0.92 5.25
C ALA A 93 -7.61 1.02 6.58
N THR A 94 -8.21 1.71 7.55
CA THR A 94 -7.59 1.94 8.85
C THR A 94 -7.38 0.63 9.65
N SER A 95 -8.17 -0.40 9.39
CA SER A 95 -7.96 -1.71 10.00
C SER A 95 -8.26 -2.84 9.01
N TYR A 96 -7.33 -3.79 8.92
CA TYR A 96 -7.50 -5.06 8.19
C TYR A 96 -7.50 -6.27 9.12
N THR A 97 -7.33 -6.08 10.43
CA THR A 97 -7.19 -7.15 11.40
C THR A 97 -8.28 -7.07 12.46
N GLY A 98 -8.61 -8.24 13.02
CA GLY A 98 -9.55 -8.35 14.12
C GLY A 98 -11.00 -8.08 13.73
N SER A 99 -11.82 -7.92 14.74
CA SER A 99 -13.28 -7.76 14.66
C SER A 99 -13.74 -6.30 14.59
N SER A 100 -12.86 -5.40 14.19
CA SER A 100 -13.21 -3.99 14.05
C SER A 100 -14.25 -3.79 12.94
N TYR A 101 -15.25 -2.96 13.20
CA TYR A 101 -16.28 -2.61 12.22
C TYR A 101 -15.72 -1.80 11.02
N VAL A 102 -14.55 -1.20 11.14
CA VAL A 102 -13.85 -0.54 10.01
C VAL A 102 -13.04 -1.51 9.16
N ASN A 103 -12.90 -2.78 9.59
CA ASN A 103 -12.32 -3.83 8.77
C ASN A 103 -13.34 -4.27 7.71
N PRO A 104 -13.13 -3.94 6.42
CA PRO A 104 -14.13 -4.20 5.39
C PRO A 104 -14.40 -5.69 5.19
N PHE A 105 -13.40 -6.55 5.36
CA PHE A 105 -13.58 -8.00 5.26
C PHE A 105 -14.44 -8.57 6.38
N TYR A 106 -14.16 -8.13 7.61
CA TYR A 106 -14.93 -8.58 8.76
C TYR A 106 -16.37 -8.09 8.65
N TYR A 107 -16.54 -6.81 8.38
CA TYR A 107 -17.85 -6.20 8.27
C TYR A 107 -18.71 -6.83 7.17
N SER A 108 -18.16 -7.07 5.99
CA SER A 108 -18.90 -7.67 4.87
C SER A 108 -19.44 -9.07 5.17
N ARG A 109 -18.83 -9.79 6.11
CA ARG A 109 -19.30 -11.11 6.55
C ARG A 109 -20.33 -11.05 7.65
N TYR A 110 -20.27 -10.04 8.51
CA TYR A 110 -21.12 -9.93 9.71
C TYR A 110 -22.29 -8.97 9.54
N ALA A 111 -22.27 -8.07 8.56
CA ALA A 111 -23.40 -7.20 8.26
C ALA A 111 -24.67 -8.00 7.92
N GLY A 112 -24.50 -9.17 7.34
CA GLY A 112 -25.59 -10.05 6.93
C GLY A 112 -26.18 -9.67 5.58
N PRO A 113 -26.51 -10.64 4.73
CA PRO A 113 -26.95 -10.41 3.35
C PRO A 113 -28.36 -9.81 3.22
N ILE A 114 -29.06 -9.65 4.33
CA ILE A 114 -30.40 -9.03 4.39
C ILE A 114 -30.35 -7.52 4.65
N TYR A 115 -29.16 -6.97 4.97
CA TYR A 115 -28.97 -5.55 5.20
C TYR A 115 -28.29 -4.92 3.98
N PRO A 116 -28.89 -3.90 3.36
CA PRO A 116 -28.33 -3.28 2.16
C PRO A 116 -27.13 -2.39 2.49
N VAL A 117 -26.33 -2.13 1.48
CA VAL A 117 -25.21 -1.17 1.56
C VAL A 117 -25.75 0.27 1.69
N HIS A 118 -26.78 0.59 0.91
CA HIS A 118 -27.38 1.92 0.91
C HIS A 118 -28.76 1.91 1.56
N ALA A 119 -29.17 3.08 2.02
CA ALA A 119 -30.49 3.27 2.60
C ALA A 119 -31.59 3.28 1.53
N HIS A 120 -32.71 2.60 1.85
CA HIS A 120 -33.89 2.51 0.99
C HIS A 120 -35.14 3.01 1.71
N ASP A 121 -36.01 3.65 0.97
CA ASP A 121 -37.34 3.98 1.45
C ASP A 121 -38.12 2.70 1.77
N ARG A 122 -38.71 2.66 2.95
CA ARG A 122 -39.41 1.44 3.45
C ARG A 122 -40.67 1.10 2.67
N THR A 123 -41.26 2.09 2.01
CA THR A 123 -42.51 1.94 1.29
C THR A 123 -42.30 1.62 -0.17
N THR A 124 -41.46 2.42 -0.85
CA THR A 124 -41.20 2.27 -2.28
C THR A 124 -40.08 1.29 -2.58
N GLY A 125 -39.09 1.14 -1.68
CA GLY A 125 -37.87 0.37 -1.90
C GLY A 125 -36.79 1.11 -2.69
N GLU A 126 -37.04 2.37 -3.09
CA GLU A 126 -36.11 3.20 -3.82
C GLU A 126 -34.95 3.66 -2.93
N TYR A 127 -33.80 4.00 -3.55
CA TYR A 127 -32.66 4.57 -2.82
C TYR A 127 -32.99 5.92 -2.19
N ILE A 128 -32.58 6.12 -0.95
CA ILE A 128 -32.61 7.43 -0.32
C ILE A 128 -31.35 8.21 -0.76
N LEU A 129 -31.58 9.35 -1.39
CA LEU A 129 -30.50 10.19 -1.90
C LEU A 129 -30.23 11.37 -0.95
N ASP A 130 -28.98 11.83 -0.94
CA ASP A 130 -28.58 13.07 -0.29
C ASP A 130 -28.96 14.32 -1.11
N GLY A 131 -28.64 15.51 -0.61
CA GLY A 131 -28.93 16.78 -1.29
C GLY A 131 -28.17 16.96 -2.64
N ASN A 132 -27.18 16.12 -2.92
CA ASN A 132 -26.39 16.13 -4.17
C ASN A 132 -26.81 15.02 -5.13
N GLY A 133 -27.78 14.19 -4.76
CA GLY A 133 -28.25 13.07 -5.55
C GLY A 133 -27.45 11.78 -5.39
N ASN A 134 -26.54 11.69 -4.41
CA ASN A 134 -25.82 10.46 -4.11
C ASN A 134 -26.63 9.55 -3.19
N LYS A 135 -26.44 8.23 -3.34
CA LYS A 135 -27.06 7.25 -2.44
C LYS A 135 -26.51 7.43 -1.03
N THR A 136 -27.38 7.48 -0.03
CA THR A 136 -26.98 7.50 1.38
C THR A 136 -26.70 6.08 1.88
N TYR A 137 -25.82 5.94 2.85
CA TYR A 137 -25.47 4.63 3.40
C TYR A 137 -26.51 4.15 4.45
N ASP A 138 -26.84 2.85 4.43
CA ASP A 138 -27.66 2.22 5.48
C ASP A 138 -26.82 2.03 6.75
N ARG A 139 -27.00 2.90 7.72
CA ARG A 139 -26.32 2.83 9.02
C ARG A 139 -26.89 1.74 9.94
N GLY A 140 -27.87 1.00 9.46
CA GLY A 140 -28.37 -0.22 10.10
C GLY A 140 -29.07 0.00 11.42
N ASP A 141 -29.99 0.95 11.49
CA ASP A 141 -30.86 1.14 12.63
C ASP A 141 -31.65 -0.16 12.91
N GLY A 142 -31.50 -0.68 14.12
CA GLY A 142 -32.10 -1.97 14.51
C GLY A 142 -31.33 -3.21 14.02
N ARG A 143 -30.19 -3.06 13.39
CA ARG A 143 -29.31 -4.18 13.03
C ARG A 143 -28.62 -4.72 14.28
N PRO A 144 -28.56 -6.08 14.46
CA PRO A 144 -27.96 -6.67 15.66
C PRO A 144 -26.45 -6.52 15.73
N TYR A 145 -25.78 -6.31 14.56
CA TYR A 145 -24.34 -6.09 14.47
C TYR A 145 -24.04 -4.63 14.08
N SER A 146 -23.21 -3.98 14.88
CA SER A 146 -22.72 -2.61 14.64
C SER A 146 -23.81 -1.61 14.21
N PRO A 147 -24.90 -1.41 15.03
CA PRO A 147 -25.93 -0.43 14.73
C PRO A 147 -25.31 0.98 14.68
N GLY A 148 -25.74 1.79 13.75
CA GLY A 148 -25.22 3.15 13.54
C GLY A 148 -23.85 3.22 12.84
N ARG A 149 -23.23 2.08 12.49
CA ARG A 149 -21.90 1.98 11.85
C ARG A 149 -21.99 1.48 10.42
N HIS A 150 -21.02 1.88 9.59
CA HIS A 150 -20.97 1.45 8.20
C HIS A 150 -19.52 1.44 7.69
N ALA A 151 -18.96 0.24 7.42
CA ALA A 151 -17.54 0.10 7.12
C ALA A 151 -17.06 0.89 5.90
N ILE A 152 -17.88 0.97 4.85
CA ILE A 152 -17.51 1.71 3.63
C ILE A 152 -17.46 3.20 3.94
N TRP A 153 -18.54 3.75 4.48
CA TRP A 153 -18.65 5.17 4.83
C TRP A 153 -17.54 5.60 5.81
N GLU A 154 -17.29 4.81 6.84
CA GLU A 154 -16.23 5.13 7.81
C GLU A 154 -14.83 5.04 7.19
N ASN A 155 -14.58 4.09 6.28
CA ASN A 155 -13.32 4.06 5.54
C ASN A 155 -13.19 5.21 4.51
N GLU A 156 -14.28 5.77 4.02
CA GLU A 156 -14.25 6.98 3.19
C GLU A 156 -13.82 8.21 4.00
N LEU A 157 -14.25 8.31 5.24
CA LEU A 157 -13.92 9.40 6.16
C LEU A 157 -12.54 9.26 6.80
N ASN A 158 -12.06 8.03 6.94
CA ASN A 158 -10.78 7.72 7.57
C ASN A 158 -9.67 7.63 6.53
N GLU A 159 -8.47 8.02 6.92
CA GLU A 159 -7.29 7.95 6.06
C GLU A 159 -6.13 7.29 6.79
N ARG A 160 -5.43 6.40 6.11
CA ARG A 160 -4.20 5.79 6.62
C ARG A 160 -3.12 5.80 5.56
N PHE A 161 -1.96 6.34 5.93
CA PHE A 161 -0.78 6.42 5.10
C PHE A 161 0.38 5.74 5.81
N ILE A 162 0.98 4.78 5.15
CA ILE A 162 2.18 4.11 5.64
C ILE A 162 3.32 4.48 4.70
N THR A 163 4.28 5.26 5.19
CA THR A 163 5.50 5.58 4.44
C THR A 163 6.66 4.78 4.99
N GLN A 164 7.47 4.25 4.10
CA GLN A 164 8.66 3.51 4.44
C GLN A 164 9.81 4.01 3.58
N SER A 165 10.89 4.45 4.23
CA SER A 165 12.15 4.80 3.59
C SER A 165 13.23 3.83 4.04
N ALA A 166 14.05 3.37 3.12
CA ALA A 166 15.22 2.57 3.41
C ALA A 166 16.42 3.05 2.59
N LEU A 167 17.57 3.10 3.21
CA LEU A 167 18.84 3.41 2.60
C LEU A 167 19.86 2.39 3.10
N GLY A 168 20.48 1.68 2.17
CA GLY A 168 21.58 0.77 2.46
C GLY A 168 22.82 1.18 1.71
N THR A 169 23.96 1.16 2.38
CA THR A 169 25.25 1.39 1.74
C THR A 169 26.24 0.33 2.19
N ARG A 170 27.05 -0.10 1.23
CA ARG A 170 28.19 -0.97 1.50
C ARG A 170 29.39 -0.45 0.73
N THR A 171 30.46 -0.19 1.42
CA THR A 171 31.77 0.15 0.84
C THR A 171 32.76 -0.96 1.12
N PHE A 172 33.70 -1.17 0.23
CA PHE A 172 34.84 -2.04 0.48
C PHE A 172 36.13 -1.42 -0.02
N ALA A 173 37.20 -1.78 0.64
CA ALA A 173 38.56 -1.56 0.16
C ALA A 173 39.33 -2.89 0.19
N ARG A 174 39.91 -3.24 -0.94
CA ARG A 174 40.76 -4.40 -1.12
C ARG A 174 42.19 -3.94 -1.42
N ILE A 175 43.12 -4.34 -0.60
CA ILE A 175 44.52 -3.92 -0.63
C ILE A 175 45.39 -5.15 -0.88
N ASN A 176 46.14 -5.14 -1.98
CA ASN A 176 47.17 -6.14 -2.27
C ASN A 176 48.45 -5.69 -1.58
N LEU A 177 48.75 -6.28 -0.43
CA LEU A 177 49.92 -5.91 0.41
C LEU A 177 51.21 -6.44 -0.16
N LEU A 178 51.19 -7.69 -0.60
CA LEU A 178 52.32 -8.41 -1.18
C LEU A 178 51.80 -9.42 -2.21
N PRO A 179 52.66 -9.97 -3.09
CA PRO A 179 52.28 -11.09 -3.93
C PRO A 179 51.71 -12.25 -3.10
N GLY A 180 50.45 -12.59 -3.37
CA GLY A 180 49.72 -13.64 -2.64
C GLY A 180 49.05 -13.19 -1.32
N LEU A 181 49.22 -11.94 -0.87
CA LEU A 181 48.61 -11.43 0.36
C LEU A 181 47.67 -10.24 0.06
N THR A 182 46.39 -10.44 0.33
CA THR A 182 45.33 -9.43 0.13
C THR A 182 44.58 -9.20 1.43
N ALA A 183 44.40 -7.94 1.79
CA ALA A 183 43.52 -7.53 2.89
C ALA A 183 42.25 -6.91 2.29
N THR A 184 41.10 -7.23 2.90
CA THR A 184 39.79 -6.64 2.48
C THR A 184 39.09 -6.13 3.72
N THR A 185 38.61 -4.89 3.66
CA THR A 185 37.72 -4.30 4.66
C THR A 185 36.38 -3.97 4.03
N ASN A 186 35.30 -4.17 4.79
CA ASN A 186 33.93 -3.82 4.39
C ASN A 186 33.29 -2.97 5.47
N LEU A 187 32.60 -1.92 5.05
CA LEU A 187 31.75 -1.10 5.91
C LEU A 187 30.35 -1.10 5.33
N SER A 188 29.34 -1.41 6.16
CA SER A 188 27.93 -1.38 5.78
C SER A 188 27.17 -0.48 6.75
N LEU A 189 26.22 0.29 6.19
CA LEU A 189 25.26 1.06 6.96
C LEU A 189 23.88 0.83 6.34
N ASP A 190 22.93 0.43 7.17
CA ASP A 190 21.52 0.27 6.79
C ASP A 190 20.67 1.17 7.69
N TYR A 191 19.82 1.98 7.05
CA TYR A 191 18.88 2.86 7.71
C TYR A 191 17.48 2.60 7.19
N ARG A 192 16.51 2.47 8.10
CA ARG A 192 15.11 2.28 7.74
C ARG A 192 14.21 3.09 8.66
N THR A 193 13.25 3.78 8.07
CA THR A 193 12.20 4.51 8.78
C THR A 193 10.84 4.06 8.27
N ILE A 194 9.91 3.86 9.20
CA ILE A 194 8.51 3.59 8.92
C ILE A 194 7.70 4.63 9.68
N ASN A 195 6.83 5.36 8.96
CA ASN A 195 5.86 6.26 9.56
C ASN A 195 4.47 5.74 9.19
N ASP A 196 3.66 5.48 10.18
CA ASP A 196 2.25 5.12 10.06
C ASP A 196 1.43 6.28 10.59
N ARG A 197 0.59 6.85 9.73
CA ARG A 197 -0.29 7.98 10.06
C ARG A 197 -1.71 7.56 9.79
N GLU A 198 -2.55 7.69 10.78
CA GLU A 198 -3.95 7.35 10.75
C GLU A 198 -4.78 8.56 11.19
N PHE A 199 -5.79 8.89 10.38
CA PHE A 199 -6.77 9.93 10.68
C PHE A 199 -8.13 9.24 10.79
N ASN A 200 -8.68 9.24 11.98
CA ASN A 200 -9.99 8.70 12.27
C ASN A 200 -10.98 9.84 12.46
N ASN A 201 -12.12 9.72 11.80
CA ASN A 201 -13.26 10.57 12.07
C ASN A 201 -13.87 10.13 13.41
N GLY A 202 -13.86 11.02 14.39
CA GLY A 202 -14.33 10.77 15.76
C GLY A 202 -15.85 10.62 15.90
#